data_1debc76bbdb8f807db7df0f3b58e86f6
#
_entry.id   1debc76bbdb8f807db7df0f3b58e86f6
#
_cell.length_a   1.000
_cell.length_b   1.000
_cell.length_c   1.000
_cell.angle_alpha   90.00
_cell.angle_beta   90.00
_cell.angle_gamma   90.00
#
_symmetry.space_group_name_H-M   'P 1'
#
loop_
_entity.id
_entity.type
_entity.pdbx_description
1 polymer ?
#
loop_
_entity_poly.entity_id
_entity_poly.type
_entity_poly.pdbx_seq_one_letter_code
_entity_poly.pdbx_strand_id
1 'polypeptide(L)'
;MKQWILLVTALLVGLSAEAQRKYYVGGDISFGVGSSGSSIVVYPEVGTRIANNVYLGLAAGFDWNNYSNQSDFSMGLIPHLRGYLPLYQRFGLSGDLYFSARWTRRQGYDPLINSQTLGFRPGLFFPIGNAIISTQIGFFGWNRTNYGYNNVDSRWQARLEAHDILIGVMFQL
;
A
#
# COMPACT_ATOMS: atom_id res chain seq x y z
N MET A 1 -10.14 25.90 -10.99
CA MET A 1 -9.64 25.27 -9.76
C MET A 1 -10.68 25.14 -8.64
N LYS A 2 -11.46 26.18 -8.30
CA LYS A 2 -12.47 26.11 -7.22
C LYS A 2 -13.59 25.07 -7.44
N GLN A 3 -14.01 24.82 -8.68
CA GLN A 3 -15.09 23.86 -9.00
C GLN A 3 -14.69 22.40 -8.74
N TRP A 4 -13.43 22.03 -8.96
CA TRP A 4 -12.93 20.67 -8.68
C TRP A 4 -12.85 20.39 -7.18
N ILE A 5 -12.50 21.40 -6.38
CA ILE A 5 -12.46 21.28 -4.91
C ILE A 5 -13.88 21.05 -4.38
N LEU A 6 -14.87 21.78 -4.88
CA LEU A 6 -16.28 21.60 -4.50
C LEU A 6 -16.80 20.22 -4.90
N LEU A 7 -16.44 19.72 -6.07
CA LEU A 7 -16.86 18.41 -6.57
C LEU A 7 -16.24 17.28 -5.74
N VAL A 8 -14.95 17.38 -5.41
CA VAL A 8 -14.27 16.42 -4.53
C VAL A 8 -14.83 16.47 -3.10
N THR A 9 -15.12 17.68 -2.59
CA THR A 9 -15.72 17.85 -1.26
C THR A 9 -17.14 17.30 -1.21
N ALA A 10 -17.96 17.56 -2.24
CA ALA A 10 -19.31 17.01 -2.35
C ALA A 10 -19.30 15.48 -2.50
N LEU A 11 -18.35 14.91 -3.25
CA LEU A 11 -18.15 13.46 -3.35
C LEU A 11 -17.78 12.85 -2.01
N LEU A 12 -16.85 13.47 -1.27
CA LEU A 12 -16.43 13.02 0.06
C LEU A 12 -17.55 13.13 1.10
N VAL A 13 -18.36 14.20 1.05
CA VAL A 13 -19.52 14.39 1.95
C VAL A 13 -20.66 13.44 1.58
N GLY A 14 -20.91 13.20 0.29
CA GLY A 14 -21.94 12.25 -0.17
C GLY A 14 -21.65 10.80 0.20
N LEU A 15 -20.38 10.39 0.18
CA LEU A 15 -19.95 9.06 0.58
C LEU A 15 -20.05 8.84 2.11
N SER A 16 -20.10 9.91 2.91
CA SER A 16 -20.15 9.82 4.38
C SER A 16 -21.56 9.62 4.94
N ALA A 17 -22.63 9.78 4.15
CA ALA A 17 -24.01 9.79 4.65
C ALA A 17 -24.64 8.39 4.85
N GLU A 18 -24.14 7.33 4.21
CA GLU A 18 -24.77 5.99 4.25
C GLU A 18 -23.95 4.91 4.98
N ALA A 19 -22.71 5.16 5.31
CA ALA A 19 -21.88 4.17 6.00
C ALA A 19 -22.02 4.33 7.52
N GLN A 20 -22.57 3.36 8.20
CA GLN A 20 -22.20 3.15 9.60
C GLN A 20 -20.67 3.08 9.63
N ARG A 21 -20.03 4.16 10.06
CA ARG A 21 -18.57 4.31 10.05
C ARG A 21 -17.98 3.22 10.92
N LYS A 22 -17.56 2.14 10.30
CA LYS A 22 -16.76 1.13 10.96
C LYS A 22 -15.30 1.46 10.69
N TYR A 23 -14.58 1.75 11.75
CA TYR A 23 -13.13 1.91 11.70
C TYR A 23 -12.49 0.53 11.60
N TYR A 24 -11.28 0.51 11.12
CA TYR A 24 -10.45 -0.68 11.15
C TYR A 24 -9.02 -0.34 11.54
N VAL A 25 -8.33 -1.33 12.07
CA VAL A 25 -6.89 -1.34 12.28
C VAL A 25 -6.32 -2.58 11.63
N GLY A 26 -5.10 -2.47 11.12
CA GLY A 26 -4.48 -3.59 10.44
C GLY A 26 -3.04 -3.31 10.08
N GLY A 27 -2.57 -3.99 9.06
CA GLY A 27 -1.27 -3.73 8.48
C GLY A 27 -0.85 -4.81 7.50
N ASP A 28 0.12 -4.45 6.67
CA ASP A 28 0.76 -5.33 5.70
C ASP A 28 2.14 -5.71 6.20
N ILE A 29 2.50 -7.00 6.09
CA ILE A 29 3.80 -7.55 6.44
C ILE A 29 4.31 -8.39 5.28
N SER A 30 5.61 -8.28 4.99
CA SER A 30 6.31 -9.17 4.06
C SER A 30 7.70 -9.50 4.60
N PHE A 31 8.12 -10.72 4.34
CA PHE A 31 9.46 -11.22 4.66
C PHE A 31 10.03 -11.88 3.41
N GLY A 32 11.21 -11.47 3.01
CA GLY A 32 11.94 -12.08 1.90
C GLY A 32 13.30 -12.59 2.39
N VAL A 33 13.65 -13.81 2.01
CA VAL A 33 14.99 -14.38 2.21
C VAL A 33 15.40 -15.07 0.92
N GLY A 34 16.53 -14.70 0.39
CA GLY A 34 17.08 -15.27 -0.85
C GLY A 34 18.59 -15.28 -0.85
N SER A 35 19.20 -15.87 -1.88
CA SER A 35 20.64 -15.91 -2.06
C SER A 35 21.31 -14.53 -2.17
N SER A 36 20.52 -13.52 -2.56
CA SER A 36 20.98 -12.13 -2.73
C SER A 36 20.77 -11.25 -1.50
N GLY A 37 20.03 -11.72 -0.48
CA GLY A 37 19.77 -10.92 0.72
C GLY A 37 18.48 -11.26 1.44
N SER A 38 18.10 -10.38 2.37
CA SER A 38 16.88 -10.47 3.16
C SER A 38 16.12 -9.15 3.16
N SER A 39 14.81 -9.21 3.30
CA SER A 39 13.96 -8.03 3.39
C SER A 39 12.88 -8.20 4.46
N ILE A 40 12.54 -7.10 5.11
CA ILE A 40 11.42 -7.01 6.05
C ILE A 40 10.62 -5.76 5.69
N VAL A 41 9.32 -5.91 5.55
CA VAL A 41 8.38 -4.83 5.28
C VAL A 41 7.31 -4.86 6.36
N VAL A 42 7.05 -3.72 7.02
CA VAL A 42 6.02 -3.60 8.06
C VAL A 42 5.31 -2.26 7.89
N TYR A 43 4.03 -2.31 7.55
CA TYR A 43 3.17 -1.14 7.37
C TYR A 43 1.87 -1.29 8.17
N PRO A 44 1.86 -0.92 9.47
CA PRO A 44 0.63 -0.76 10.22
C PRO A 44 -0.30 0.26 9.54
N GLU A 45 -1.59 -0.02 9.56
CA GLU A 45 -2.60 0.82 8.91
C GLU A 45 -3.82 1.05 9.79
N VAL A 46 -4.45 2.18 9.57
CA VAL A 46 -5.75 2.54 10.15
C VAL A 46 -6.64 3.12 9.06
N GLY A 47 -7.94 2.95 9.21
CA GLY A 47 -8.85 3.52 8.23
C GLY A 47 -10.32 3.36 8.58
N THR A 48 -11.15 3.63 7.58
CA THR A 48 -12.61 3.59 7.72
C THR A 48 -13.27 2.98 6.50
N ARG A 49 -14.36 2.30 6.71
CA ARG A 49 -15.22 1.83 5.63
C ARG A 49 -16.02 3.00 5.08
N ILE A 50 -15.90 3.28 3.79
CA ILE A 50 -16.58 4.38 3.11
C ILE A 50 -17.77 3.94 2.25
N ALA A 51 -17.78 2.66 1.83
CA ALA A 51 -18.90 2.02 1.12
C ALA A 51 -18.90 0.52 1.41
N ASN A 52 -19.90 -0.21 0.91
CA ASN A 52 -19.91 -1.67 1.02
C ASN A 52 -18.63 -2.24 0.39
N ASN A 53 -17.84 -2.95 1.21
CA ASN A 53 -16.57 -3.58 0.81
C ASN A 53 -15.49 -2.59 0.28
N VAL A 54 -15.61 -1.29 0.57
CA VAL A 54 -14.63 -0.28 0.18
C VAL A 54 -14.13 0.46 1.41
N TYR A 55 -12.83 0.54 1.55
CA TYR A 55 -12.12 1.07 2.72
C TYR A 55 -11.12 2.13 2.29
N LEU A 56 -11.11 3.24 2.99
CA LEU A 56 -10.10 4.28 2.87
C LEU A 56 -9.16 4.17 4.06
N GLY A 57 -7.88 4.06 3.80
CA GLY A 57 -6.87 3.85 4.82
C GLY A 57 -5.61 4.67 4.64
N LEU A 58 -4.84 4.71 5.71
CA LEU A 58 -3.49 5.26 5.76
C LEU A 58 -2.59 4.25 6.46
N ALA A 59 -1.57 3.80 5.76
CA ALA A 59 -0.50 3.01 6.33
C ALA A 59 0.77 3.87 6.50
N ALA A 60 1.50 3.64 7.58
CA ALA A 60 2.80 4.25 7.83
C ALA A 60 3.74 3.19 8.37
N GLY A 61 4.92 3.04 7.78
CA GLY A 61 5.81 1.96 8.18
C GLY A 61 7.19 2.05 7.58
N PHE A 62 7.88 0.94 7.58
CA PHE A 62 9.24 0.85 7.09
C PHE A 62 9.49 -0.42 6.27
N ASP A 63 10.49 -0.31 5.40
CA ASP A 63 11.10 -1.41 4.67
C ASP A 63 12.58 -1.45 5.05
N TRP A 64 13.08 -2.62 5.36
CA TRP A 64 14.51 -2.87 5.52
C TRP A 64 14.93 -3.96 4.56
N ASN A 65 15.90 -3.63 3.71
CA ASN A 65 16.45 -4.56 2.73
C ASN A 65 17.96 -4.67 2.99
N ASN A 66 18.43 -5.88 3.12
CA ASN A 66 19.86 -6.18 3.31
C ASN A 66 20.32 -7.07 2.16
N TYR A 67 21.12 -6.50 1.27
CA TYR A 67 21.78 -7.22 0.17
C TYR A 67 23.23 -7.51 0.57
N SER A 68 23.89 -8.45 -0.13
CA SER A 68 25.22 -8.98 0.22
C SER A 68 26.28 -7.91 0.56
N ASN A 69 26.17 -6.69 0.05
CA ASN A 69 27.12 -5.59 0.28
C ASN A 69 26.43 -4.24 0.55
N GLN A 70 25.13 -4.20 0.77
CA GLN A 70 24.40 -2.94 0.89
C GLN A 70 23.12 -3.12 1.71
N SER A 71 22.86 -2.17 2.61
CA SER A 71 21.64 -2.13 3.40
C SER A 71 20.85 -0.85 3.06
N ASP A 72 19.57 -1.02 2.77
CA ASP A 72 18.63 0.06 2.52
C ASP A 72 17.56 0.07 3.62
N PHE A 73 17.36 1.21 4.24
CA PHE A 73 16.27 1.45 5.17
C PHE A 73 15.34 2.52 4.61
N SER A 74 14.06 2.21 4.51
CA SER A 74 13.05 3.12 3.99
C SER A 74 11.95 3.33 5.03
N MET A 75 11.42 4.54 5.08
CA MET A 75 10.17 4.86 5.77
C MET A 75 9.16 5.37 4.75
N GLY A 76 7.88 5.11 4.97
CA GLY A 76 6.86 5.51 4.00
C GLY A 76 5.51 5.80 4.60
N LEU A 77 4.74 6.58 3.83
CA LEU A 77 3.32 6.84 4.05
C LEU A 77 2.55 6.35 2.82
N ILE A 78 1.46 5.62 3.05
CA ILE A 78 0.68 4.97 2.00
C ILE A 78 -0.82 5.22 2.24
N PRO A 79 -1.38 6.37 1.83
CA PRO A 79 -2.82 6.49 1.69
C PRO A 79 -3.30 5.53 0.59
N HIS A 80 -4.42 4.84 0.85
CA HIS A 80 -4.93 3.84 -0.07
C HIS A 80 -6.46 3.73 -0.02
N LEU A 81 -7.00 3.24 -1.13
CA LEU A 81 -8.40 2.85 -1.27
C LEU A 81 -8.44 1.37 -1.62
N ARG A 82 -8.93 0.55 -0.68
CA ARG A 82 -9.00 -0.90 -0.81
C ARG A 82 -10.42 -1.36 -1.05
N GLY A 83 -10.63 -2.13 -2.11
CA GLY A 83 -11.91 -2.74 -2.44
C GLY A 83 -11.85 -4.27 -2.31
N TYR A 84 -12.96 -4.87 -1.88
CA TYR A 84 -13.13 -6.31 -1.78
C TYR A 84 -14.33 -6.76 -2.62
N LEU A 85 -14.09 -7.69 -3.54
CA LEU A 85 -15.12 -8.31 -4.36
C LEU A 85 -15.30 -9.78 -3.91
N PRO A 86 -16.32 -10.09 -3.09
CA PRO A 86 -16.60 -11.47 -2.70
C PRO A 86 -16.93 -12.31 -3.93
N LEU A 87 -16.22 -13.43 -4.13
CA LEU A 87 -16.52 -14.42 -5.16
C LEU A 87 -17.27 -15.62 -4.57
N TYR A 88 -16.94 -15.97 -3.33
CA TYR A 88 -17.51 -17.06 -2.59
C TYR A 88 -17.55 -16.72 -1.10
N GLN A 89 -18.27 -17.49 -0.30
CA GLN A 89 -18.47 -17.22 1.15
C GLN A 89 -17.17 -17.03 1.97
N ARG A 90 -16.05 -17.59 1.50
CA ARG A 90 -14.78 -17.63 2.24
C ARG A 90 -13.61 -17.00 1.52
N PHE A 91 -13.77 -16.48 0.30
CA PHE A 91 -12.71 -15.80 -0.42
C PHE A 91 -13.24 -14.86 -1.51
N GLY A 92 -12.39 -13.96 -1.95
CA GLY A 92 -12.69 -13.06 -3.05
C GLY A 92 -11.45 -12.36 -3.57
N LEU A 93 -11.67 -11.43 -4.50
CA LEU A 93 -10.63 -10.58 -5.06
C LEU A 93 -10.53 -9.30 -4.25
N SER A 94 -9.32 -8.83 -4.03
CA SER A 94 -9.04 -7.49 -3.49
C SER A 94 -8.35 -6.64 -4.54
N GLY A 95 -8.58 -5.34 -4.46
CA GLY A 95 -7.87 -4.35 -5.24
C GLY A 95 -7.51 -3.17 -4.36
N ASP A 96 -6.26 -2.73 -4.43
CA ASP A 96 -5.73 -1.67 -3.59
C ASP A 96 -5.15 -0.57 -4.49
N LEU A 97 -5.87 0.54 -4.62
CA LEU A 97 -5.38 1.75 -5.27
C LEU A 97 -4.67 2.59 -4.23
N TYR A 98 -3.38 2.87 -4.43
CA TYR A 98 -2.58 3.56 -3.43
C TYR A 98 -1.64 4.61 -4.02
N PHE A 99 -1.35 5.59 -3.19
CA PHE A 99 -0.21 6.46 -3.37
C PHE A 99 0.81 6.15 -2.27
N SER A 100 2.09 6.07 -2.62
CA SER A 100 3.16 5.87 -1.65
C SER A 100 4.18 6.99 -1.78
N ALA A 101 4.52 7.60 -0.65
CA ALA A 101 5.67 8.47 -0.52
C ALA A 101 6.68 7.79 0.38
N ARG A 102 7.89 7.56 -0.12
CA ARG A 102 8.93 6.80 0.57
C ARG A 102 10.25 7.57 0.61
N TRP A 103 10.93 7.48 1.74
CA TRP A 103 12.25 8.05 1.98
C TRP A 103 13.21 6.93 2.34
N THR A 104 14.21 6.71 1.49
CA THR A 104 15.17 5.61 1.63
C THR A 104 16.55 6.15 1.95
N ARG A 105 17.15 5.62 3.02
CA ARG A 105 18.56 5.80 3.34
C ARG A 105 19.31 4.55 2.92
N ARG A 106 20.27 4.72 2.04
CA ARG A 106 21.12 3.66 1.51
C ARG A 106 22.50 3.73 2.15
N GLN A 107 23.01 2.61 2.63
CA GLN A 107 24.34 2.55 3.21
C GLN A 107 25.42 2.96 2.18
N GLY A 108 26.30 3.89 2.55
CA GLY A 108 27.35 4.39 1.66
C GLY A 108 26.89 5.39 0.58
N TYR A 109 25.63 5.85 0.67
CA TYR A 109 25.07 6.83 -0.25
C TYR A 109 24.49 8.01 0.53
N ASP A 110 25.11 9.21 0.39
CA ASP A 110 24.74 10.39 1.18
C ASP A 110 23.36 10.98 0.89
N PRO A 111 22.90 11.11 -0.38
CA PRO A 111 21.60 11.70 -0.63
C PRO A 111 20.46 10.78 -0.17
N LEU A 112 19.46 11.39 0.45
CA LEU A 112 18.21 10.71 0.74
C LEU A 112 17.45 10.43 -0.57
N ILE A 113 17.16 9.16 -0.83
CA ILE A 113 16.39 8.74 -2.00
C ILE A 113 14.92 8.93 -1.70
N ASN A 114 14.21 9.69 -2.55
CA ASN A 114 12.78 9.93 -2.43
C ASN A 114 12.05 9.19 -3.54
N SER A 115 11.10 8.32 -3.19
CA SER A 115 10.27 7.59 -4.15
C SER A 115 8.80 7.94 -3.97
N GLN A 116 8.11 8.13 -5.08
CA GLN A 116 6.66 8.33 -5.15
C GLN A 116 6.09 7.27 -6.08
N THR A 117 5.04 6.62 -5.63
CA THR A 117 4.38 5.57 -6.42
C THR A 117 2.88 5.82 -6.40
N LEU A 118 2.27 5.83 -7.58
CA LEU A 118 0.82 5.75 -7.73
C LEU A 118 0.51 4.45 -8.43
N GLY A 119 -0.26 3.57 -7.79
CA GLY A 119 -0.43 2.24 -8.34
C GLY A 119 -1.65 1.49 -7.85
N PHE A 120 -1.86 0.36 -8.48
CA PHE A 120 -2.89 -0.62 -8.18
C PHE A 120 -2.25 -1.96 -7.87
N ARG A 121 -2.68 -2.60 -6.79
CA ARG A 121 -2.27 -3.94 -6.38
C ARG A 121 -3.47 -4.87 -6.36
N PRO A 122 -3.54 -5.83 -7.28
CA PRO A 122 -4.53 -6.92 -7.20
C PRO A 122 -4.15 -7.89 -6.09
N GLY A 123 -5.18 -8.57 -5.55
CA GLY A 123 -4.95 -9.55 -4.51
C GLY A 123 -6.13 -10.47 -4.28
N LEU A 124 -5.99 -11.32 -3.29
CA LEU A 124 -7.03 -12.18 -2.76
C LEU A 124 -7.33 -11.82 -1.32
N PHE A 125 -8.54 -12.10 -0.86
CA PHE A 125 -8.87 -11.92 0.54
C PHE A 125 -9.71 -13.09 1.09
N PHE A 126 -9.59 -13.29 2.40
CA PHE A 126 -10.26 -14.32 3.17
C PHE A 126 -10.83 -13.70 4.45
N PRO A 127 -12.15 -13.56 4.57
CA PRO A 127 -12.79 -13.09 5.80
C PRO A 127 -12.80 -14.19 6.87
N ILE A 128 -12.39 -13.85 8.08
CA ILE A 128 -12.39 -14.76 9.26
C ILE A 128 -12.96 -14.00 10.44
N GLY A 129 -14.26 -14.15 10.70
CA GLY A 129 -14.93 -13.39 11.75
C GLY A 129 -14.87 -11.89 11.50
N ASN A 130 -14.31 -11.13 12.43
CA ASN A 130 -14.09 -9.68 12.29
C ASN A 130 -12.77 -9.33 11.61
N ALA A 131 -11.97 -10.32 11.23
CA ALA A 131 -10.71 -10.11 10.53
C ALA A 131 -10.84 -10.39 9.03
N ILE A 132 -10.08 -9.66 8.24
CA ILE A 132 -9.87 -9.95 6.82
C ILE A 132 -8.37 -10.17 6.64
N ILE A 133 -8.02 -11.36 6.19
CA ILE A 133 -6.66 -11.65 5.73
C ILE A 133 -6.63 -11.39 4.23
N SER A 134 -5.67 -10.63 3.76
CA SER A 134 -5.47 -10.34 2.34
C SER A 134 -4.05 -10.67 1.90
N THR A 135 -3.91 -11.06 0.65
CA THR A 135 -2.62 -11.17 0.00
C THR A 135 -2.64 -10.32 -1.26
N GLN A 136 -1.61 -9.53 -1.45
CA GLN A 136 -1.45 -8.70 -2.63
C GLN A 136 -0.39 -9.37 -3.52
N ILE A 137 -0.73 -9.57 -4.78
CA ILE A 137 0.10 -10.26 -5.77
C ILE A 137 0.31 -9.34 -6.95
N GLY A 138 1.47 -8.72 -6.99
CA GLY A 138 1.83 -7.85 -8.09
C GLY A 138 1.46 -6.38 -7.92
N PHE A 139 1.86 -5.62 -8.93
CA PHE A 139 1.78 -4.18 -8.97
C PHE A 139 1.62 -3.69 -10.41
N PHE A 140 0.74 -2.72 -10.59
CA PHE A 140 0.65 -1.94 -11.82
C PHE A 140 0.57 -0.47 -11.48
N GLY A 141 1.46 0.36 -12.03
CA GLY A 141 1.42 1.79 -11.74
C GLY A 141 2.63 2.57 -12.20
N TRP A 142 2.65 3.83 -11.81
CA TRP A 142 3.71 4.78 -12.07
C TRP A 142 4.58 4.93 -10.84
N ASN A 143 5.89 4.92 -11.07
CA ASN A 143 6.91 5.14 -10.04
C ASN A 143 7.82 6.29 -10.46
N ARG A 144 8.13 7.17 -9.53
CA ARG A 144 9.13 8.22 -9.66
C ARG A 144 10.10 8.13 -8.50
N THR A 145 11.38 7.99 -8.81
CA THR A 145 12.46 7.94 -7.82
C THR A 145 13.46 9.03 -8.08
N ASN A 146 13.74 9.83 -7.06
CA ASN A 146 14.78 10.85 -7.06
C ASN A 146 15.95 10.34 -6.21
N TYR A 147 17.06 10.07 -6.87
CA TYR A 147 18.29 9.57 -6.24
C TYR A 147 19.18 10.71 -5.70
N GLY A 148 18.77 11.96 -5.81
CA GLY A 148 19.62 13.12 -5.55
C GLY A 148 20.50 13.49 -6.76
N TYR A 149 21.30 14.55 -6.63
CA TYR A 149 22.20 15.04 -7.68
C TYR A 149 21.55 15.21 -9.07
N ASN A 150 20.26 15.64 -9.12
CA ASN A 150 19.46 15.78 -10.35
C ASN A 150 19.19 14.46 -11.10
N ASN A 151 19.38 13.32 -10.45
CA ASN A 151 19.10 12.02 -11.04
C ASN A 151 17.67 11.58 -10.65
N VAL A 152 16.74 11.72 -11.59
CA VAL A 152 15.33 11.35 -11.42
C VAL A 152 14.96 10.30 -12.45
N ASP A 153 14.48 9.14 -11.99
CA ASP A 153 13.87 8.11 -12.82
C ASP A 153 12.35 8.14 -12.66
N SER A 154 11.63 8.02 -13.77
CA SER A 154 10.17 7.98 -13.77
C SER A 154 9.67 7.02 -14.83
N ARG A 155 8.92 6.00 -14.40
CA ARG A 155 8.47 4.94 -15.31
C ARG A 155 7.15 4.28 -14.89
N TRP A 156 6.43 3.78 -15.86
CA TRP A 156 5.35 2.82 -15.66
C TRP A 156 5.92 1.42 -15.48
N GLN A 157 5.33 0.66 -14.57
CA GLN A 157 5.74 -0.71 -14.27
C GLN A 157 4.51 -1.58 -14.11
N ALA A 158 4.62 -2.82 -14.59
CA ALA A 158 3.73 -3.91 -14.26
C ALA A 158 4.58 -5.07 -13.79
N ARG A 159 4.33 -5.56 -12.57
CA ARG A 159 5.08 -6.68 -11.97
C ARG A 159 4.12 -7.69 -11.39
N LEU A 160 4.47 -8.94 -11.53
CA LEU A 160 3.80 -10.10 -10.96
C LEU A 160 4.91 -11.03 -10.47
N GLU A 161 5.43 -10.75 -9.29
CA GLU A 161 6.59 -11.44 -8.76
C GLU A 161 6.28 -12.02 -7.38
N ALA A 162 6.75 -13.24 -7.12
CA ALA A 162 6.48 -13.94 -5.86
C ALA A 162 7.05 -13.21 -4.62
N HIS A 163 8.10 -12.40 -4.79
CA HIS A 163 8.67 -11.60 -3.71
C HIS A 163 7.88 -10.29 -3.43
N ASP A 164 6.94 -9.92 -4.30
CA ASP A 164 6.04 -8.80 -4.08
C ASP A 164 4.76 -9.20 -3.30
N ILE A 165 4.71 -10.44 -2.79
CA ILE A 165 3.57 -10.90 -1.99
C ILE A 165 3.61 -10.21 -0.64
N LEU A 166 2.60 -9.37 -0.39
CA LEU A 166 2.30 -8.78 0.91
C LEU A 166 1.15 -9.53 1.56
N ILE A 167 1.30 -9.84 2.82
CA ILE A 167 0.21 -10.40 3.64
C ILE A 167 -0.30 -9.29 4.52
N GLY A 168 -1.58 -8.97 4.36
CA GLY A 168 -2.29 -7.99 5.15
C GLY A 168 -3.28 -8.64 6.10
N VAL A 169 -3.44 -8.04 7.27
CA VAL A 169 -4.50 -8.39 8.22
C VAL A 169 -5.21 -7.11 8.62
N MET A 170 -6.53 -7.13 8.53
CA MET A 170 -7.39 -6.01 8.90
C MET A 170 -8.45 -6.48 9.90
N PHE A 171 -8.60 -5.77 11.02
CA PHE A 171 -9.64 -6.00 12.02
C PHE A 171 -10.67 -4.88 11.95
N GLN A 172 -11.92 -5.23 11.77
CA GLN A 172 -13.06 -4.31 11.83
C GLN A 172 -13.46 -4.07 13.29
N LEU A 173 -13.57 -2.77 13.64
CA LEU A 173 -13.92 -2.31 15.00
C LEU A 173 -15.39 -1.94 15.08
#